data_0da4a5ac30bd025b79a566ffa4efb99c
#
_entry.id   0da4a5ac30bd025b79a566ffa4efb99c
#
_cell.length_a   1.000
_cell.length_b   1.000
_cell.length_c   1.000
_cell.angle_alpha   90.00
_cell.angle_beta   90.00
_cell.angle_gamma   90.00
#
_symmetry.space_group_name_H-M   'P 1'
#
loop_
_entity.id
_entity.type
_entity.pdbx_description
1 polymer ?
#
loop_
_entity_poly.entity_id
_entity_poly.type
_entity_poly.pdbx_seq_one_letter_code
_entity_poly.pdbx_strand_id
1 'polypeptide(L)'
;SCSRVRYPNSFIEDERQIELEGEAYFQVQRNEKQPFIVRTARFDVRVLGTCFDVKAYSSDEVVSVDVESGKVQVDLPEAMMRLQAKEQVSINTLSGEYSKRREERDVAVWRKGGLRFSSTPVRDVAKELERMYNCRITFAEGQEFNNLISGEHENKSLEAVLQSMEYTSGIRYRKEGNHIFLFK
;
A
#
# COMPACT_ATOMS: atom_id res chain seq x y z
N SER A 1 12.78 0.78 3.24
CA SER A 1 11.54 0.10 3.60
C SER A 1 11.38 0.06 5.12
N CYS A 2 10.28 0.58 5.65
CA CYS A 2 9.99 0.59 7.09
C CYS A 2 8.97 -0.48 7.47
N SER A 3 8.94 -1.60 6.74
CA SER A 3 8.00 -2.70 7.01
C SER A 3 8.54 -3.64 8.09
N ARG A 4 7.64 -4.15 8.92
CA ARG A 4 7.93 -5.12 9.98
C ARG A 4 6.98 -6.30 9.87
N VAL A 5 7.54 -7.51 9.86
CA VAL A 5 6.78 -8.77 9.91
C VAL A 5 7.19 -9.52 11.17
N ARG A 6 6.19 -9.96 11.97
CA ARG A 6 6.37 -10.85 13.09
C ARG A 6 5.73 -12.19 12.79
N TYR A 7 6.44 -13.26 13.02
CA TYR A 7 5.95 -14.63 12.82
C TYR A 7 6.52 -15.56 13.88
N PRO A 8 5.81 -16.63 14.24
CA PRO A 8 6.30 -17.63 15.20
C PRO A 8 7.42 -18.49 14.58
N ASN A 9 8.25 -19.09 15.42
CA ASN A 9 9.31 -20.00 14.96
C ASN A 9 8.76 -21.25 14.23
N SER A 10 7.52 -21.65 14.53
CA SER A 10 6.80 -22.73 13.87
C SER A 10 5.30 -22.48 13.94
N PHE A 11 4.56 -22.90 12.92
CA PHE A 11 3.09 -22.89 12.91
C PHE A 11 2.59 -24.22 13.46
N ILE A 12 2.30 -24.28 14.76
CA ILE A 12 1.88 -25.50 15.49
C ILE A 12 0.35 -25.61 15.54
N GLU A 13 -0.36 -24.49 15.43
CA GLU A 13 -1.81 -24.38 15.51
C GLU A 13 -2.50 -24.68 14.15
N ASP A 14 -3.82 -24.70 14.15
CA ASP A 14 -4.64 -24.92 12.96
C ASP A 14 -4.55 -23.77 11.93
N GLU A 15 -3.79 -22.73 12.24
CA GLU A 15 -3.61 -21.54 11.40
C GLU A 15 -2.13 -21.13 11.33
N ARG A 16 -1.72 -20.55 10.19
CA ARG A 16 -0.40 -19.94 9.97
C ARG A 16 -0.55 -18.44 10.11
N GLN A 17 -0.40 -17.91 11.32
CA GLN A 17 -0.63 -16.49 11.60
C GLN A 17 0.68 -15.70 11.65
N ILE A 18 0.67 -14.51 11.04
CA ILE A 18 1.72 -13.50 11.13
C ILE A 18 1.13 -12.11 11.42
N GLU A 19 1.95 -11.20 11.89
CA GLU A 19 1.61 -9.78 12.05
C GLU A 19 2.40 -8.95 11.04
N LEU A 20 1.74 -7.99 10.40
CA LEU A 20 2.35 -7.06 9.46
C LEU A 20 2.08 -5.61 9.87
N GLU A 21 3.13 -4.80 9.91
CA GLU A 21 3.10 -3.35 9.87
C GLU A 21 3.92 -2.89 8.65
N GLY A 22 3.30 -2.17 7.72
CA GLY A 22 3.95 -1.75 6.50
C GLY A 22 3.44 -2.45 5.26
N GLU A 23 4.30 -2.76 4.31
CA GLU A 23 3.94 -3.37 3.02
C GLU A 23 4.75 -4.64 2.77
N ALA A 24 4.05 -5.70 2.35
CA ALA A 24 4.67 -6.98 2.02
C ALA A 24 3.87 -7.74 0.96
N TYR A 25 4.60 -8.32 0.03
CA TYR A 25 4.07 -9.28 -0.94
C TYR A 25 4.26 -10.71 -0.42
N PHE A 26 3.19 -11.48 -0.46
CA PHE A 26 3.14 -12.85 0.02
C PHE A 26 2.91 -13.83 -1.13
N GLN A 27 3.68 -14.89 -1.13
CA GLN A 27 3.47 -16.07 -1.97
C GLN A 27 3.23 -17.27 -1.05
N VAL A 28 1.96 -17.59 -0.85
CA VAL A 28 1.53 -18.58 0.14
C VAL A 28 1.26 -19.92 -0.54
N GLN A 29 1.96 -20.95 -0.08
CA GLN A 29 1.69 -22.32 -0.50
C GLN A 29 0.29 -22.78 -0.06
N ARG A 30 -0.47 -23.41 -0.98
CA ARG A 30 -1.83 -23.88 -0.72
C ARG A 30 -1.86 -24.92 0.40
N ASN A 31 -2.65 -24.66 1.42
CA ASN A 31 -2.97 -25.58 2.50
C ASN A 31 -4.37 -25.26 3.04
N GLU A 32 -5.36 -26.07 2.67
CA GLU A 32 -6.75 -25.87 3.07
C GLU A 32 -7.01 -26.21 4.54
N LYS A 33 -6.17 -27.06 5.11
CA LYS A 33 -6.29 -27.49 6.52
C LYS A 33 -5.68 -26.48 7.49
N GLN A 34 -4.80 -25.59 7.00
CA GLN A 34 -4.10 -24.61 7.82
C GLN A 34 -4.05 -23.27 7.08
N PRO A 35 -5.11 -22.46 7.16
CA PRO A 35 -5.16 -21.12 6.54
C PRO A 35 -3.98 -20.24 6.94
N PHE A 36 -3.56 -19.36 6.05
CA PHE A 36 -2.57 -18.34 6.35
C PHE A 36 -3.27 -17.01 6.63
N ILE A 37 -2.91 -16.37 7.75
CA ILE A 37 -3.53 -15.15 8.22
C ILE A 37 -2.48 -14.06 8.39
N VAL A 38 -2.69 -12.92 7.73
CA VAL A 38 -1.91 -11.70 7.95
C VAL A 38 -2.75 -10.78 8.82
N ARG A 39 -2.31 -10.54 10.04
CA ARG A 39 -2.91 -9.55 10.94
C ARG A 39 -2.27 -8.20 10.77
N THR A 40 -3.09 -7.18 10.64
CA THR A 40 -2.67 -5.78 10.63
C THR A 40 -3.38 -5.01 11.74
N ALA A 41 -3.03 -3.74 11.94
CA ALA A 41 -3.71 -2.90 12.92
C ALA A 41 -5.17 -2.56 12.56
N ARG A 42 -5.60 -2.80 11.32
CA ARG A 42 -6.89 -2.34 10.78
C ARG A 42 -7.78 -3.47 10.27
N PHE A 43 -7.20 -4.54 9.77
CA PHE A 43 -7.91 -5.65 9.15
C PHE A 43 -7.06 -6.91 9.19
N ASP A 44 -7.71 -8.06 9.04
CA ASP A 44 -7.05 -9.34 8.85
C ASP A 44 -7.22 -9.81 7.41
N VAL A 45 -6.22 -10.51 6.89
CA VAL A 45 -6.24 -11.12 5.56
C VAL A 45 -6.08 -12.62 5.70
N ARG A 46 -7.06 -13.38 5.22
CA ARG A 46 -7.07 -14.86 5.28
C ARG A 46 -6.98 -15.45 3.88
N VAL A 47 -6.05 -16.38 3.69
CA VAL A 47 -5.85 -17.10 2.43
C VAL A 47 -5.58 -18.59 2.66
N LEU A 48 -5.85 -19.41 1.63
CA LEU A 48 -5.51 -20.84 1.63
C LEU A 48 -4.29 -21.16 0.77
N GLY A 49 -3.99 -20.32 -0.23
CA GLY A 49 -2.87 -20.46 -1.15
C GLY A 49 -3.01 -19.43 -2.25
N THR A 50 -2.27 -18.33 -2.16
CA THR A 50 -2.54 -17.09 -2.89
C THR A 50 -1.25 -16.29 -3.02
N CYS A 51 -1.10 -15.58 -4.14
CA CYS A 51 -0.11 -14.53 -4.30
C CYS A 51 -0.81 -13.17 -4.20
N PHE A 52 -0.39 -12.35 -3.25
CA PHE A 52 -1.04 -11.06 -2.95
C PHE A 52 -0.11 -10.08 -2.26
N ASP A 53 -0.42 -8.81 -2.35
CA ASP A 53 0.25 -7.72 -1.66
C ASP A 53 -0.65 -7.11 -0.59
N VAL A 54 -0.07 -6.75 0.54
CA VAL A 54 -0.75 -6.04 1.63
C VAL A 54 0.03 -4.79 1.95
N LYS A 55 -0.61 -3.62 1.85
CA LYS A 55 -0.08 -2.33 2.25
C LYS A 55 -0.88 -1.83 3.47
N ALA A 56 -0.26 -1.84 4.64
CA ALA A 56 -0.89 -1.54 5.92
C ALA A 56 0.05 -0.73 6.83
N TYR A 57 0.57 0.40 6.33
CA TYR A 57 1.30 1.35 7.17
C TYR A 57 0.34 2.06 8.11
N SER A 58 0.64 2.09 9.40
CA SER A 58 -0.17 2.78 10.41
C SER A 58 -0.27 4.30 10.18
N SER A 59 0.72 4.88 9.50
CA SER A 59 0.79 6.29 9.17
C SER A 59 -0.03 6.69 7.93
N ASP A 60 -0.41 5.73 7.07
CA ASP A 60 -1.06 6.02 5.79
C ASP A 60 -2.58 6.17 5.97
N GLU A 61 -3.17 7.10 5.24
CA GLU A 61 -4.61 7.33 5.19
C GLU A 61 -5.33 6.22 4.43
N VAL A 62 -4.68 5.65 3.41
CA VAL A 62 -5.22 4.55 2.62
C VAL A 62 -4.35 3.31 2.77
N VAL A 63 -4.99 2.20 3.15
CA VAL A 63 -4.40 0.85 3.18
C VAL A 63 -5.04 -0.01 2.10
N SER A 64 -4.35 -1.06 1.64
CA SER A 64 -4.85 -1.87 0.53
C SER A 64 -4.44 -3.33 0.58
N VAL A 65 -5.22 -4.15 -0.13
CA VAL A 65 -4.90 -5.55 -0.46
C VAL A 65 -5.09 -5.76 -1.95
N ASP A 66 -4.04 -6.22 -2.64
CA ASP A 66 -4.01 -6.51 -4.07
C ASP A 66 -3.80 -7.99 -4.32
N VAL A 67 -4.63 -8.64 -5.14
CA VAL A 67 -4.57 -10.07 -5.41
C VAL A 67 -3.98 -10.35 -6.79
N GLU A 68 -2.81 -10.99 -6.84
CA GLU A 68 -2.19 -11.43 -8.09
C GLU A 68 -2.82 -12.75 -8.57
N SER A 69 -2.95 -13.73 -7.68
CA SER A 69 -3.53 -15.04 -8.00
C SER A 69 -4.22 -15.66 -6.78
N GLY A 70 -5.24 -16.46 -7.01
CA GLY A 70 -6.00 -17.16 -5.97
C GLY A 70 -7.17 -16.34 -5.42
N LYS A 71 -7.48 -16.53 -4.14
CA LYS A 71 -8.61 -15.89 -3.45
C LYS A 71 -8.15 -15.38 -2.08
N VAL A 72 -8.63 -14.21 -1.72
CA VAL A 72 -8.34 -13.56 -0.44
C VAL A 72 -9.64 -13.21 0.26
N GLN A 73 -9.73 -13.45 1.55
CA GLN A 73 -10.74 -12.88 2.42
C GLN A 73 -10.10 -11.76 3.23
N VAL A 74 -10.73 -10.60 3.27
CA VAL A 74 -10.35 -9.45 4.08
C VAL A 74 -11.41 -9.24 5.13
N ASP A 75 -11.04 -9.35 6.39
CA ASP A 75 -11.92 -9.18 7.54
C ASP A 75 -11.68 -7.81 8.17
N LEU A 76 -12.68 -6.95 8.06
CA LEU A 76 -12.76 -5.65 8.73
C LEU A 76 -13.61 -5.77 10.00
N PRO A 77 -13.53 -4.83 10.96
CA PRO A 77 -14.34 -4.88 12.19
C PRO A 77 -15.84 -5.05 11.94
N GLU A 78 -16.37 -4.43 10.89
CA GLU A 78 -17.82 -4.42 10.60
C GLU A 78 -18.18 -5.02 9.24
N ALA A 79 -17.21 -5.54 8.48
CA ALA A 79 -17.45 -6.07 7.15
C ALA A 79 -16.45 -7.19 6.79
N MET A 80 -16.88 -8.09 5.92
CA MET A 80 -16.02 -9.11 5.34
C MET A 80 -16.11 -9.03 3.81
N MET A 81 -14.96 -9.04 3.16
CA MET A 81 -14.85 -9.00 1.70
C MET A 81 -14.09 -10.19 1.16
N ARG A 82 -14.47 -10.61 -0.05
CA ARG A 82 -13.73 -11.62 -0.82
C ARG A 82 -13.19 -10.99 -2.10
N LEU A 83 -11.91 -11.20 -2.33
CA LEU A 83 -11.20 -10.76 -3.51
C LEU A 83 -10.75 -11.99 -4.31
N GLN A 84 -10.77 -11.85 -5.63
CA GLN A 84 -10.24 -12.82 -6.58
C GLN A 84 -8.99 -12.25 -7.27
N ALA A 85 -8.32 -13.06 -8.06
CA ALA A 85 -7.21 -12.59 -8.88
C ALA A 85 -7.56 -11.35 -9.68
N LYS A 86 -6.63 -10.38 -9.72
CA LYS A 86 -6.77 -9.05 -10.36
C LYS A 86 -7.75 -8.11 -9.66
N GLU A 87 -8.20 -8.43 -8.45
CA GLU A 87 -8.99 -7.54 -7.64
C GLU A 87 -8.14 -6.88 -6.54
N GLN A 88 -8.46 -5.64 -6.25
CA GLN A 88 -7.89 -4.83 -5.17
C GLN A 88 -9.02 -4.29 -4.30
N VAL A 89 -8.75 -4.17 -3.02
CA VAL A 89 -9.51 -3.30 -2.10
C VAL A 89 -8.60 -2.21 -1.56
N SER A 90 -9.10 -0.98 -1.56
CA SER A 90 -8.50 0.17 -0.84
C SER A 90 -9.45 0.59 0.27
N ILE A 91 -8.92 0.83 1.45
CA ILE A 91 -9.69 1.18 2.65
C ILE A 91 -9.14 2.50 3.18
N ASN A 92 -10.01 3.50 3.32
CA ASN A 92 -9.66 4.76 3.98
C ASN A 92 -9.71 4.55 5.49
N THR A 93 -8.60 4.79 6.17
CA THR A 93 -8.45 4.53 7.62
C THR A 93 -9.16 5.56 8.50
N LEU A 94 -9.51 6.73 7.95
CA LEU A 94 -10.19 7.81 8.66
C LEU A 94 -11.71 7.66 8.59
N SER A 95 -12.25 7.40 7.37
CA SER A 95 -13.70 7.26 7.17
C SER A 95 -14.21 5.83 7.33
N GLY A 96 -13.35 4.83 7.22
CA GLY A 96 -13.72 3.42 7.14
C GLY A 96 -14.30 2.99 5.80
N GLU A 97 -14.43 3.93 4.85
CA GLU A 97 -14.92 3.62 3.50
C GLU A 97 -13.93 2.74 2.74
N TYR A 98 -14.46 1.83 1.96
CA TYR A 98 -13.65 0.97 1.12
C TYR A 98 -14.13 0.97 -0.34
N SER A 99 -13.19 0.75 -1.24
CA SER A 99 -13.42 0.67 -2.68
C SER A 99 -12.79 -0.61 -3.22
N LYS A 100 -13.60 -1.45 -3.87
CA LYS A 100 -13.13 -2.64 -4.57
C LYS A 100 -13.03 -2.36 -6.07
N ARG A 101 -11.90 -2.72 -6.69
CA ARG A 101 -11.65 -2.56 -8.13
C ARG A 101 -11.10 -3.84 -8.72
N ARG A 102 -11.32 -4.03 -10.01
CA ARG A 102 -10.69 -5.09 -10.81
C ARG A 102 -9.91 -4.46 -11.96
N GLU A 103 -8.62 -4.76 -12.01
CA GLU A 103 -7.72 -4.21 -13.03
C GLU A 103 -6.71 -5.28 -13.47
N GLU A 104 -6.50 -5.37 -14.78
CA GLU A 104 -5.42 -6.18 -15.36
C GLU A 104 -4.10 -5.42 -15.23
N ARG A 105 -3.38 -5.65 -14.12
CA ARG A 105 -2.13 -4.94 -13.82
C ARG A 105 -1.16 -5.80 -13.01
N ASP A 106 0.09 -5.41 -13.01
CA ASP A 106 1.11 -5.99 -12.12
C ASP A 106 0.81 -5.63 -10.66
N VAL A 107 0.86 -6.62 -9.79
CA VAL A 107 0.76 -6.44 -8.34
C VAL A 107 2.15 -6.21 -7.76
N ALA A 108 2.24 -5.41 -6.70
CA ALA A 108 3.48 -5.11 -5.99
C ALA A 108 4.62 -4.62 -6.91
N VAL A 109 4.33 -3.60 -7.74
CA VAL A 109 5.31 -3.00 -8.68
C VAL A 109 6.56 -2.48 -7.96
N TRP A 110 6.45 -2.14 -6.68
CA TRP A 110 7.55 -1.70 -5.81
C TRP A 110 8.69 -2.74 -5.72
N ARG A 111 8.41 -4.04 -5.89
CA ARG A 111 9.42 -5.10 -5.94
C ARG A 111 10.39 -4.96 -7.13
N LYS A 112 9.96 -4.28 -8.17
CA LYS A 112 10.75 -3.96 -9.37
C LYS A 112 11.24 -2.50 -9.38
N GLY A 113 11.12 -1.78 -8.26
CA GLY A 113 11.46 -0.35 -8.17
C GLY A 113 10.39 0.57 -8.77
N GLY A 114 9.21 0.07 -9.03
CA GLY A 114 8.07 0.86 -9.54
C GLY A 114 7.27 1.53 -8.43
N LEU A 115 6.56 2.59 -8.81
CA LEU A 115 5.55 3.28 -7.99
C LEU A 115 4.25 3.30 -8.76
N ARG A 116 3.15 3.08 -8.06
CA ARG A 116 1.82 3.22 -8.61
C ARG A 116 0.90 3.92 -7.61
N PHE A 117 0.26 4.96 -8.08
CA PHE A 117 -0.74 5.72 -7.35
C PHE A 117 -2.08 5.61 -8.09
N SER A 118 -3.17 5.39 -7.35
CA SER A 118 -4.52 5.29 -7.90
C SER A 118 -5.48 6.05 -7.00
N SER A 119 -5.72 7.32 -7.31
CA SER A 119 -6.47 8.24 -6.44
C SER A 119 -5.91 8.26 -5.01
N THR A 120 -4.57 8.27 -4.91
CA THR A 120 -3.86 8.22 -3.63
C THR A 120 -3.75 9.62 -3.05
N PRO A 121 -4.11 9.85 -1.77
CA PRO A 121 -3.91 11.13 -1.12
C PRO A 121 -2.45 11.58 -1.23
N VAL A 122 -2.23 12.85 -1.58
CA VAL A 122 -0.86 13.38 -1.79
C VAL A 122 0.02 13.24 -0.56
N ARG A 123 -0.57 13.22 0.64
CA ARG A 123 0.17 12.98 1.89
C ARG A 123 0.71 11.55 1.97
N ASP A 124 -0.04 10.56 1.49
CA ASP A 124 0.41 9.17 1.42
C ASP A 124 1.43 8.98 0.30
N VAL A 125 1.25 9.68 -0.85
CA VAL A 125 2.27 9.74 -1.90
C VAL A 125 3.60 10.26 -1.35
N ALA A 126 3.58 11.35 -0.59
CA ALA A 126 4.78 11.90 0.04
C ALA A 126 5.49 10.87 0.95
N LYS A 127 4.75 10.18 1.82
CA LYS A 127 5.30 9.13 2.69
C LYS A 127 5.90 7.96 1.89
N GLU A 128 5.27 7.58 0.77
CA GLU A 128 5.79 6.52 -0.08
C GLU A 128 7.10 6.93 -0.77
N LEU A 129 7.18 8.18 -1.26
CA LEU A 129 8.41 8.75 -1.79
C LEU A 129 9.51 8.83 -0.72
N GLU A 130 9.21 9.24 0.50
CA GLU A 130 10.14 9.24 1.62
C GLU A 130 10.71 7.84 1.90
N ARG A 131 9.83 6.82 1.91
CA ARG A 131 10.22 5.41 2.12
C ARG A 131 11.07 4.86 0.98
N MET A 132 10.78 5.23 -0.26
CA MET A 132 11.46 4.69 -1.43
C MET A 132 12.80 5.37 -1.70
N TYR A 133 12.85 6.70 -1.59
CA TYR A 133 14.02 7.50 -1.96
C TYR A 133 14.84 7.99 -0.77
N ASN A 134 14.47 7.61 0.45
CA ASN A 134 15.14 8.03 1.68
C ASN A 134 15.32 9.56 1.74
N CYS A 135 14.23 10.29 1.48
CA CYS A 135 14.16 11.75 1.53
C CYS A 135 13.17 12.19 2.61
N ARG A 136 13.10 13.50 2.85
CA ARG A 136 12.12 14.13 3.73
C ARG A 136 11.24 15.07 2.93
N ILE A 137 9.92 14.96 3.08
CA ILE A 137 8.95 15.80 2.37
C ILE A 137 8.12 16.56 3.39
N THR A 138 8.07 17.90 3.23
CA THR A 138 7.24 18.77 4.05
C THR A 138 6.31 19.58 3.19
N PHE A 139 5.15 19.91 3.73
CA PHE A 139 4.10 20.69 3.08
C PHE A 139 4.14 22.12 3.61
N ALA A 140 3.91 23.11 2.75
CA ALA A 140 3.82 24.50 3.15
C ALA A 140 2.69 24.71 4.14
N GLU A 141 2.97 25.47 5.19
CA GLU A 141 2.00 25.82 6.23
C GLU A 141 0.88 26.71 5.66
N GLY A 142 -0.33 26.57 6.21
CA GLY A 142 -1.49 27.35 5.81
C GLY A 142 -2.07 27.01 4.43
N GLN A 143 -1.59 25.96 3.77
CA GLN A 143 -2.11 25.47 2.50
C GLN A 143 -2.79 24.09 2.66
N GLU A 144 -3.91 23.91 2.00
CA GLU A 144 -4.63 22.62 1.99
C GLU A 144 -4.15 21.73 0.86
N PHE A 145 -3.88 20.47 1.16
CA PHE A 145 -3.41 19.45 0.23
C PHE A 145 -4.38 18.26 0.20
N ASN A 146 -5.51 18.46 -0.47
CA ASN A 146 -6.58 17.45 -0.65
C ASN A 146 -6.49 16.76 -2.02
N ASN A 147 -5.37 16.89 -2.72
CA ASN A 147 -5.16 16.32 -4.04
C ASN A 147 -5.06 14.80 -3.96
N LEU A 148 -5.72 14.13 -4.92
CA LEU A 148 -5.56 12.71 -5.18
C LEU A 148 -4.64 12.55 -6.40
N ILE A 149 -3.61 11.74 -6.24
CA ILE A 149 -2.60 11.49 -7.27
C ILE A 149 -2.86 10.13 -7.91
N SER A 150 -2.82 10.10 -9.23
CA SER A 150 -2.82 8.86 -10.00
C SER A 150 -1.68 8.87 -11.00
N GLY A 151 -1.01 7.75 -11.16
CA GLY A 151 0.10 7.60 -12.09
C GLY A 151 0.90 6.33 -11.83
N GLU A 152 1.66 5.93 -12.84
CA GLU A 152 2.57 4.79 -12.75
C GLU A 152 3.98 5.23 -13.18
N HIS A 153 4.96 4.86 -12.39
CA HIS A 153 6.35 5.22 -12.59
C HIS A 153 7.23 3.97 -12.48
N GLU A 154 7.73 3.49 -13.60
CA GLU A 154 8.64 2.36 -13.64
C GLU A 154 10.07 2.85 -13.44
N ASN A 155 10.68 2.50 -12.31
CA ASN A 155 12.08 2.74 -11.98
C ASN A 155 12.56 4.19 -12.30
N LYS A 156 11.74 5.18 -11.94
CA LYS A 156 12.02 6.61 -12.16
C LYS A 156 12.84 7.21 -11.03
N SER A 157 13.59 8.27 -11.33
CA SER A 157 14.21 9.09 -10.29
C SER A 157 13.15 9.87 -9.51
N LEU A 158 13.48 10.25 -8.27
CA LEU A 158 12.62 11.10 -7.44
C LEU A 158 12.20 12.38 -8.18
N GLU A 159 13.15 13.02 -8.90
CA GLU A 159 12.89 14.23 -9.67
C GLU A 159 11.84 14.00 -10.77
N ALA A 160 11.93 12.88 -11.49
CA ALA A 160 10.97 12.56 -12.53
C ALA A 160 9.55 12.33 -11.98
N VAL A 161 9.45 11.71 -10.80
CA VAL A 161 8.17 11.52 -10.11
C VAL A 161 7.60 12.87 -9.64
N LEU A 162 8.43 13.73 -9.03
CA LEU A 162 8.03 15.05 -8.56
C LEU A 162 7.59 15.96 -9.72
N GLN A 163 8.30 15.95 -10.85
CA GLN A 163 7.91 16.70 -12.06
C GLN A 163 6.57 16.21 -12.62
N SER A 164 6.35 14.91 -12.68
CA SER A 164 5.08 14.33 -13.11
C SER A 164 3.94 14.74 -12.16
N MET A 165 4.17 14.73 -10.86
CA MET A 165 3.21 15.15 -9.85
C MET A 165 2.89 16.65 -9.98
N GLU A 166 3.90 17.50 -10.18
CA GLU A 166 3.71 18.94 -10.42
C GLU A 166 2.85 19.19 -11.66
N TYR A 167 3.16 18.53 -12.78
CA TYR A 167 2.42 18.67 -14.02
C TYR A 167 0.94 18.25 -13.90
N THR A 168 0.68 17.17 -13.20
CA THR A 168 -0.68 16.58 -13.11
C THR A 168 -1.55 17.19 -12.01
N SER A 169 -0.96 17.65 -10.92
CA SER A 169 -1.69 18.14 -9.73
C SER A 169 -1.57 19.64 -9.49
N GLY A 170 -0.62 20.31 -10.15
CA GLY A 170 -0.29 21.71 -9.91
C GLY A 170 0.44 21.96 -8.58
N ILE A 171 0.78 20.91 -7.83
CA ILE A 171 1.58 21.02 -6.60
C ILE A 171 3.04 21.22 -6.99
N ARG A 172 3.59 22.37 -6.64
CA ARG A 172 4.98 22.71 -6.91
C ARG A 172 5.91 22.12 -5.87
N TYR A 173 7.19 22.00 -6.21
CA TYR A 173 8.19 21.54 -5.26
C TYR A 173 9.48 22.36 -5.33
N ARG A 174 10.18 22.42 -4.20
CA ARG A 174 11.57 22.90 -4.07
C ARG A 174 12.37 21.82 -3.38
N LYS A 175 13.51 21.45 -3.97
CA LYS A 175 14.42 20.44 -3.43
C LYS A 175 15.69 21.11 -2.89
N GLU A 176 16.02 20.83 -1.65
CA GLU A 176 17.25 21.26 -0.97
C GLU A 176 17.93 20.02 -0.39
N GLY A 177 18.91 19.50 -1.15
CA GLY A 177 19.57 18.25 -0.79
C GLY A 177 18.57 17.08 -0.76
N ASN A 178 18.37 16.50 0.42
CA ASN A 178 17.43 15.39 0.63
C ASN A 178 16.06 15.85 1.17
N HIS A 179 15.83 17.15 1.26
CA HIS A 179 14.60 17.74 1.74
C HIS A 179 13.81 18.34 0.57
N ILE A 180 12.55 17.98 0.46
CA ILE A 180 11.60 18.46 -0.54
C ILE A 180 10.49 19.25 0.16
N PHE A 181 10.22 20.44 -0.34
CA PHE A 181 9.13 21.30 0.12
C PHE A 181 8.04 21.32 -0.94
N LEU A 182 6.82 20.91 -0.57
CA LEU A 182 5.66 20.96 -1.45
C LEU A 182 4.82 22.21 -1.14
N PHE A 183 4.39 22.93 -2.19
CA PHE A 183 3.58 24.13 -2.08
C PHE A 183 2.65 24.30 -3.30
N LYS A 184 1.63 25.15 -3.18
CA LYS A 184 0.71 25.50 -4.27
C LYS A 184 1.01 26.88 -4.84
#